data_4bbc62dc0c4dd5d245c560a37d978c0f
#
_entry.id   4bbc62dc0c4dd5d245c560a37d978c0f
#
_cell.length_a   1.000
_cell.length_b   1.000
_cell.length_c   1.000
_cell.angle_alpha   90.00
_cell.angle_beta   90.00
_cell.angle_gamma   90.00
#
_symmetry.space_group_name_H-M   'P 1'
#
loop_
_entity.id
_entity.type
_entity.pdbx_description
1 polymer ?
#
loop_
_entity_poly.entity_id
_entity_poly.type
_entity_poly.pdbx_seq_one_letter_code
_entity_poly.pdbx_strand_id
1 'polypeptide(L)'
;MRVLLWGTYDTGKPRIRILCAGMLAVGIDLEEIHSSVWEGVEDKSQVKKMSFRLRLLARWLLAYPRLIWRLARAPKPDLLLIGYPGILDAFVATFVGRLRRIPVAWDVFISLYDTIIEDRKLLRPDSLWALCLRSLEGRALRRVDLAFMDTRAHARRIESLFDLPVESCGAVWVGAETAQFTTNDEISPRAENASLKVLFYGQFIPLHGISTIIEAARILKNAPIEWTLIGRGQEADSIRAMLDSVRLPKVRWLDWVDYDKLQNWIAEADLCLGIFGKSEKAANVIPNKVFQIVAMGRPLITRDSPAIRELLQPRRGCVYLVPEGDPEALAQAVNEHFHAADWRRAISCHDEAIDAIDQKAIGTQFLDLAQQWPLKSGAPRND
;
A
#
# COMPACT_ATOMS: atom_id res chain seq x y z
N MET A 1 -10.41 -21.61 12.54
CA MET A 1 -9.43 -20.80 13.29
C MET A 1 -10.10 -19.54 13.80
N ARG A 2 -9.96 -19.23 15.09
CA ARG A 2 -10.47 -17.99 15.68
C ARG A 2 -9.35 -16.96 15.78
N VAL A 3 -9.52 -15.81 15.13
CA VAL A 3 -8.58 -14.69 15.14
C VAL A 3 -9.18 -13.52 15.88
N LEU A 4 -8.43 -12.96 16.82
CA LEU A 4 -8.79 -11.72 17.50
C LEU A 4 -7.93 -10.57 16.95
N LEU A 5 -8.54 -9.68 16.18
CA LEU A 5 -7.91 -8.43 15.71
C LEU A 5 -7.99 -7.40 16.83
N TRP A 6 -6.83 -6.98 17.34
CA TRP A 6 -6.74 -6.15 18.54
C TRP A 6 -5.86 -4.92 18.35
N GLY A 7 -6.27 -3.80 18.97
CA GLY A 7 -5.40 -2.63 19.12
C GLY A 7 -5.96 -1.34 18.57
N THR A 8 -5.04 -0.45 18.20
CA THR A 8 -5.32 0.92 17.74
C THR A 8 -5.10 1.07 16.24
N TYR A 9 -5.34 0.02 15.47
CA TYR A 9 -5.09 0.01 14.03
C TYR A 9 -5.95 1.02 13.25
N ASP A 10 -5.49 1.37 12.03
CA ASP A 10 -6.14 2.35 11.16
C ASP A 10 -7.20 1.72 10.25
N THR A 11 -8.46 1.86 10.62
CA THR A 11 -9.61 1.37 9.84
C THR A 11 -9.84 2.13 8.53
N GLY A 12 -9.25 3.32 8.36
CA GLY A 12 -9.35 4.13 7.14
C GLY A 12 -8.53 3.60 5.96
N LYS A 13 -7.68 2.59 6.17
CA LYS A 13 -6.86 2.01 5.09
C LYS A 13 -7.56 0.83 4.43
N PRO A 14 -7.53 0.73 3.07
CA PRO A 14 -8.07 -0.44 2.35
C PRO A 14 -7.48 -1.75 2.84
N ARG A 15 -6.18 -1.78 3.19
CA ARG A 15 -5.45 -2.94 3.70
C ARG A 15 -6.25 -3.72 4.75
N ILE A 16 -6.66 -3.05 5.83
CA ILE A 16 -7.32 -3.73 6.95
C ILE A 16 -8.72 -4.21 6.56
N ARG A 17 -9.46 -3.42 5.76
CA ARG A 17 -10.80 -3.80 5.31
C ARG A 17 -10.77 -5.04 4.42
N ILE A 18 -9.83 -5.09 3.46
CA ILE A 18 -9.66 -6.23 2.56
C ILE A 18 -9.21 -7.46 3.33
N LEU A 19 -8.25 -7.32 4.24
CA LEU A 19 -7.77 -8.44 5.06
C LEU A 19 -8.88 -9.02 5.94
N CYS A 20 -9.67 -8.17 6.62
CA CYS A 20 -10.81 -8.62 7.45
C CYS A 20 -11.87 -9.33 6.58
N ALA A 21 -12.26 -8.73 5.45
CA ALA A 21 -13.21 -9.34 4.53
C ALA A 21 -12.70 -10.68 3.97
N GLY A 22 -11.40 -10.74 3.65
CA GLY A 22 -10.75 -11.96 3.19
C GLY A 22 -10.74 -13.07 4.24
N MET A 23 -10.39 -12.75 5.48
CA MET A 23 -10.44 -13.71 6.60
C MET A 23 -11.84 -14.28 6.78
N LEU A 24 -12.88 -13.44 6.74
CA LEU A 24 -14.26 -13.89 6.83
C LEU A 24 -14.66 -14.77 5.64
N ALA A 25 -14.24 -14.40 4.43
CA ALA A 25 -14.56 -15.15 3.19
C ALA A 25 -13.96 -16.56 3.18
N VAL A 26 -12.84 -16.81 3.89
CA VAL A 26 -12.24 -18.14 4.03
C VAL A 26 -12.67 -18.88 5.31
N GLY A 27 -13.69 -18.39 6.03
CA GLY A 27 -14.27 -19.05 7.20
C GLY A 27 -13.48 -18.89 8.49
N ILE A 28 -12.63 -17.86 8.60
CA ILE A 28 -12.00 -17.49 9.87
C ILE A 28 -13.04 -16.82 10.76
N ASP A 29 -13.14 -17.28 12.03
CA ASP A 29 -13.93 -16.63 13.08
C ASP A 29 -13.16 -15.39 13.57
N LEU A 30 -13.56 -14.21 13.04
CA LEU A 30 -12.88 -12.93 13.32
C LEU A 30 -13.65 -12.15 14.39
N GLU A 31 -12.99 -11.86 15.49
CA GLU A 31 -13.47 -10.94 16.53
C GLU A 31 -12.59 -9.69 16.56
N GLU A 32 -13.18 -8.51 16.81
CA GLU A 32 -12.46 -7.25 16.85
C GLU A 32 -12.55 -6.56 18.22
N ILE A 33 -11.41 -6.19 18.78
CA ILE A 33 -11.30 -5.32 19.96
C ILE A 33 -10.47 -4.10 19.56
N HIS A 34 -11.15 -3.04 19.16
CA HIS A 34 -10.55 -1.85 18.56
C HIS A 34 -10.83 -0.58 19.36
N SER A 35 -9.93 0.41 19.21
CA SER A 35 -10.12 1.80 19.63
C SER A 35 -9.67 2.76 18.53
N SER A 36 -10.59 3.63 18.06
CA SER A 36 -10.39 4.57 16.94
C SER A 36 -9.49 5.76 17.31
N VAL A 37 -8.22 5.50 17.60
CA VAL A 37 -7.25 6.54 17.97
C VAL A 37 -6.88 7.40 16.77
N TRP A 38 -6.87 6.83 15.56
CA TRP A 38 -6.42 7.47 14.32
C TRP A 38 -7.53 8.20 13.56
N GLU A 39 -8.74 8.25 14.07
CA GLU A 39 -9.87 8.92 13.44
C GLU A 39 -9.56 10.41 13.19
N GLY A 40 -9.75 10.87 11.94
CA GLY A 40 -9.44 12.22 11.49
C GLY A 40 -7.95 12.48 11.16
N VAL A 41 -7.11 11.43 11.07
CA VAL A 41 -5.69 11.54 10.68
C VAL A 41 -5.46 10.87 9.33
N GLU A 42 -5.54 11.64 8.25
CA GLU A 42 -5.30 11.13 6.89
C GLU A 42 -3.81 10.77 6.65
N ASP A 43 -2.91 11.65 7.04
CA ASP A 43 -1.45 11.46 6.90
C ASP A 43 -0.73 11.51 8.26
N LYS A 44 -0.38 10.35 8.78
CA LYS A 44 0.27 10.19 10.08
C LYS A 44 1.67 10.80 10.15
N SER A 45 2.33 10.98 9.01
CA SER A 45 3.69 11.55 8.95
C SER A 45 3.69 13.08 9.02
N GLN A 46 2.55 13.73 8.78
CA GLN A 46 2.44 15.20 8.73
C GLN A 46 1.82 15.85 9.96
N VAL A 47 1.73 15.14 11.07
CA VAL A 47 1.21 15.70 12.35
C VAL A 47 2.21 16.72 12.91
N LYS A 48 2.12 17.98 12.46
CA LYS A 48 3.06 19.06 12.83
C LYS A 48 2.69 19.78 14.15
N LYS A 49 1.40 19.93 14.47
CA LYS A 49 0.96 20.71 15.64
C LYS A 49 1.17 19.96 16.96
N MET A 50 1.92 20.54 17.90
CA MET A 50 2.20 19.96 19.22
C MET A 50 0.91 19.64 20.00
N SER A 51 -0.10 20.52 19.95
CA SER A 51 -1.40 20.29 20.59
C SER A 51 -2.11 19.03 20.08
N PHE A 52 -1.97 18.75 18.79
CA PHE A 52 -2.53 17.54 18.19
C PHE A 52 -1.78 16.26 18.63
N ARG A 53 -0.44 16.33 18.72
CA ARG A 53 0.40 15.23 19.23
C ARG A 53 0.04 14.88 20.69
N LEU A 54 -0.14 15.89 21.54
CA LEU A 54 -0.57 15.71 22.94
C LEU A 54 -1.97 15.10 23.03
N ARG A 55 -2.91 15.53 22.19
CA ARG A 55 -4.26 14.96 22.13
C ARG A 55 -4.23 13.50 21.67
N LEU A 56 -3.41 13.17 20.68
CA LEU A 56 -3.24 11.80 20.21
C LEU A 56 -2.64 10.90 21.28
N LEU A 57 -1.62 11.38 22.00
CA LEU A 57 -1.03 10.68 23.14
C LEU A 57 -2.06 10.43 24.24
N ALA A 58 -2.86 11.45 24.59
CA ALA A 58 -3.94 11.30 25.56
C ALA A 58 -4.99 10.26 25.13
N ARG A 59 -5.41 10.26 23.85
CA ARG A 59 -6.30 9.23 23.30
C ARG A 59 -5.73 7.83 23.48
N TRP A 60 -4.44 7.63 23.20
CA TRP A 60 -3.78 6.35 23.40
C TRP A 60 -3.73 5.93 24.88
N LEU A 61 -3.28 6.81 25.74
CA LEU A 61 -3.21 6.51 27.18
C LEU A 61 -4.57 6.11 27.77
N LEU A 62 -5.66 6.72 27.30
CA LEU A 62 -7.02 6.39 27.72
C LEU A 62 -7.56 5.11 27.06
N ALA A 63 -7.11 4.77 25.86
CA ALA A 63 -7.57 3.59 25.12
C ALA A 63 -7.01 2.27 25.71
N TYR A 64 -5.73 2.24 26.07
CA TYR A 64 -5.06 1.00 26.49
C TYR A 64 -5.64 0.31 27.71
N PRO A 65 -6.01 0.96 28.82
CA PRO A 65 -6.60 0.26 29.96
C PRO A 65 -7.86 -0.51 29.56
N ARG A 66 -8.72 0.09 28.73
CA ARG A 66 -9.94 -0.56 28.22
C ARG A 66 -9.63 -1.70 27.26
N LEU A 67 -8.68 -1.50 26.33
CA LEU A 67 -8.25 -2.52 25.38
C LEU A 67 -7.64 -3.73 26.08
N ILE A 68 -6.76 -3.51 27.06
CA ILE A 68 -6.13 -4.58 27.86
C ILE A 68 -7.18 -5.34 28.68
N TRP A 69 -8.10 -4.62 29.32
CA TRP A 69 -9.18 -5.22 30.10
C TRP A 69 -10.09 -6.11 29.23
N ARG A 70 -10.48 -5.63 28.04
CA ARG A 70 -11.27 -6.41 27.08
C ARG A 70 -10.48 -7.63 26.59
N LEU A 71 -9.20 -7.45 26.23
CA LEU A 71 -8.33 -8.54 25.80
C LEU A 71 -8.17 -9.60 26.89
N ALA A 72 -7.99 -9.20 28.16
CA ALA A 72 -7.85 -10.14 29.28
C ALA A 72 -9.11 -10.99 29.51
N ARG A 73 -10.30 -10.45 29.22
CA ARG A 73 -11.60 -11.11 29.36
C ARG A 73 -12.11 -11.82 28.13
N ALA A 74 -11.57 -11.53 26.96
CA ALA A 74 -11.97 -12.19 25.73
C ALA A 74 -11.72 -13.70 25.80
N PRO A 75 -12.56 -14.53 25.21
CA PRO A 75 -12.27 -15.95 25.04
C PRO A 75 -10.92 -16.12 24.34
N LYS A 76 -10.20 -17.19 24.66
CA LYS A 76 -8.86 -17.44 24.10
C LYS A 76 -8.97 -17.66 22.59
N PRO A 77 -8.37 -16.78 21.75
CA PRO A 77 -8.29 -17.00 20.31
C PRO A 77 -7.15 -17.97 19.99
N ASP A 78 -7.15 -18.50 18.76
CA ASP A 78 -6.03 -19.26 18.22
C ASP A 78 -4.86 -18.34 17.83
N LEU A 79 -5.18 -17.09 17.41
CA LEU A 79 -4.21 -16.08 16.98
C LEU A 79 -4.67 -14.68 17.42
N LEU A 80 -3.75 -13.90 17.99
CA LEU A 80 -3.95 -12.47 18.25
C LEU A 80 -3.29 -11.67 17.13
N LEU A 81 -4.09 -10.96 16.34
CA LEU A 81 -3.62 -10.17 15.19
C LEU A 81 -3.58 -8.69 15.55
N ILE A 82 -2.48 -8.03 15.22
CA ILE A 82 -2.27 -6.59 15.37
C ILE A 82 -2.28 -5.97 13.98
N GLY A 83 -3.05 -4.90 13.77
CA GLY A 83 -3.07 -4.16 12.51
C GLY A 83 -2.12 -2.96 12.51
N TYR A 84 -1.87 -2.40 11.33
CA TYR A 84 -1.04 -1.22 11.11
C TYR A 84 -1.57 0.04 11.82
N PRO A 85 -0.74 0.88 12.46
CA PRO A 85 0.73 0.82 12.55
C PRO A 85 1.28 -0.09 13.68
N GLY A 86 0.53 -0.38 14.70
CA GLY A 86 0.67 -1.42 15.71
C GLY A 86 1.96 -1.50 16.54
N ILE A 87 2.93 -0.58 16.44
CA ILE A 87 4.22 -0.71 17.14
C ILE A 87 4.03 -0.83 18.68
N LEU A 88 3.24 0.05 19.28
CA LEU A 88 2.96 -0.01 20.72
C LEU A 88 2.03 -1.18 21.06
N ASP A 89 1.07 -1.45 20.17
CA ASP A 89 0.16 -2.58 20.29
C ASP A 89 0.94 -3.91 20.37
N ALA A 90 2.03 -4.05 19.59
CA ALA A 90 2.88 -5.24 19.58
C ALA A 90 3.50 -5.53 20.95
N PHE A 91 3.93 -4.51 21.71
CA PHE A 91 4.48 -4.71 23.05
C PHE A 91 3.43 -5.22 24.04
N VAL A 92 2.23 -4.61 24.01
CA VAL A 92 1.14 -4.99 24.91
C VAL A 92 0.60 -6.37 24.55
N ALA A 93 0.32 -6.60 23.26
CA ALA A 93 -0.22 -7.86 22.78
C ALA A 93 0.72 -9.04 23.04
N THR A 94 2.03 -8.87 22.82
CA THR A 94 3.01 -9.93 23.09
C THR A 94 3.15 -10.22 24.60
N PHE A 95 3.03 -9.21 25.46
CA PHE A 95 3.01 -9.42 26.90
C PHE A 95 1.80 -10.26 27.33
N VAL A 96 0.59 -9.86 26.91
CA VAL A 96 -0.64 -10.61 27.23
C VAL A 96 -0.66 -11.97 26.52
N GLY A 97 -0.21 -12.06 25.28
CA GLY A 97 -0.10 -13.28 24.50
C GLY A 97 0.76 -14.33 25.21
N ARG A 98 1.92 -13.94 25.75
CA ARG A 98 2.79 -14.83 26.53
C ARG A 98 2.09 -15.33 27.80
N LEU A 99 1.43 -14.46 28.56
CA LEU A 99 0.70 -14.85 29.77
C LEU A 99 -0.42 -15.84 29.49
N ARG A 100 -1.12 -15.66 28.37
CA ARG A 100 -2.25 -16.50 27.96
C ARG A 100 -1.88 -17.64 27.03
N ARG A 101 -0.62 -17.74 26.62
CA ARG A 101 -0.12 -18.68 25.59
C ARG A 101 -0.91 -18.58 24.29
N ILE A 102 -1.01 -17.37 23.76
CA ILE A 102 -1.65 -17.04 22.49
C ILE A 102 -0.55 -16.53 21.55
N PRO A 103 -0.37 -17.10 20.35
CA PRO A 103 0.56 -16.56 19.37
C PRO A 103 0.10 -15.18 18.87
N VAL A 104 1.06 -14.31 18.58
CA VAL A 104 0.80 -12.92 18.18
C VAL A 104 1.35 -12.69 16.78
N ALA A 105 0.47 -12.30 15.86
CA ALA A 105 0.83 -11.83 14.52
C ALA A 105 0.69 -10.31 14.41
N TRP A 106 1.56 -9.69 13.61
CA TRP A 106 1.50 -8.26 13.33
C TRP A 106 1.49 -8.00 11.83
N ASP A 107 0.38 -7.43 11.34
CA ASP A 107 0.32 -6.82 10.02
C ASP A 107 1.07 -5.48 10.06
N VAL A 108 2.37 -5.52 9.81
CA VAL A 108 3.23 -4.34 9.78
C VAL A 108 2.82 -3.44 8.62
N PHE A 109 2.45 -4.05 7.48
CA PHE A 109 2.07 -3.40 6.23
C PHE A 109 3.11 -2.40 5.74
N ILE A 110 3.38 -1.35 6.50
CA ILE A 110 4.35 -0.28 6.18
C ILE A 110 5.18 0.03 7.43
N SER A 111 6.49 -0.13 7.35
CA SER A 111 7.40 0.33 8.41
C SER A 111 7.34 1.85 8.54
N LEU A 112 7.19 2.34 9.77
CA LEU A 112 7.21 3.77 10.05
C LEU A 112 8.62 4.34 9.87
N TYR A 113 9.67 3.61 10.26
CA TYR A 113 11.05 4.02 10.07
C TYR A 113 11.38 4.16 8.58
N ASP A 114 11.11 3.11 7.79
CA ASP A 114 11.34 3.12 6.35
C ASP A 114 10.55 4.26 5.66
N THR A 115 9.32 4.53 6.11
CA THR A 115 8.49 5.61 5.56
C THR A 115 9.02 7.00 5.89
N ILE A 116 9.34 7.25 7.16
CA ILE A 116 9.66 8.61 7.65
C ILE A 116 11.10 8.98 7.29
N ILE A 117 12.03 8.02 7.38
CA ILE A 117 13.46 8.27 7.25
C ILE A 117 13.92 8.01 5.82
N GLU A 118 13.65 6.81 5.29
CA GLU A 118 14.22 6.36 4.01
C GLU A 118 13.46 6.93 2.80
N ASP A 119 12.13 6.86 2.81
CA ASP A 119 11.32 7.30 1.67
C ASP A 119 11.04 8.81 1.70
N ARG A 120 10.40 9.31 2.77
CA ARG A 120 9.98 10.72 2.85
C ARG A 120 11.04 11.69 3.34
N LYS A 121 12.14 11.19 3.90
CA LYS A 121 13.29 11.97 4.40
C LYS A 121 12.88 13.12 5.34
N LEU A 122 11.89 12.86 6.21
CA LEU A 122 11.35 13.86 7.12
C LEU A 122 12.23 14.09 8.34
N LEU A 123 13.10 13.13 8.68
CA LEU A 123 14.09 13.21 9.74
C LEU A 123 15.42 12.68 9.20
N ARG A 124 16.53 13.19 9.76
CA ARG A 124 17.85 12.69 9.43
C ARG A 124 18.06 11.29 10.03
N PRO A 125 18.70 10.35 9.32
CA PRO A 125 18.93 8.98 9.80
C PRO A 125 19.73 8.90 11.11
N ASP A 126 20.65 9.86 11.32
CA ASP A 126 21.52 9.98 12.49
C ASP A 126 20.85 10.71 13.67
N SER A 127 19.61 11.18 13.53
CA SER A 127 18.91 11.86 14.61
C SER A 127 18.49 10.86 15.72
N LEU A 128 18.49 11.34 16.97
CA LEU A 128 18.07 10.52 18.12
C LEU A 128 16.64 9.95 17.93
N TRP A 129 15.75 10.70 17.31
CA TRP A 129 14.40 10.25 17.02
C TRP A 129 14.34 9.12 16.00
N ALA A 130 15.17 9.19 14.94
CA ALA A 130 15.29 8.13 13.95
C ALA A 130 15.84 6.85 14.57
N LEU A 131 16.91 6.96 15.37
CA LEU A 131 17.51 5.83 16.09
C LEU A 131 16.52 5.21 17.12
N CYS A 132 15.79 6.05 17.84
CA CYS A 132 14.77 5.60 18.78
C CYS A 132 13.64 4.84 18.06
N LEU A 133 13.13 5.39 16.93
CA LEU A 133 12.09 4.76 16.13
C LEU A 133 12.56 3.41 15.57
N ARG A 134 13.79 3.36 14.99
CA ARG A 134 14.40 2.11 14.49
C ARG A 134 14.50 1.06 15.59
N SER A 135 15.00 1.47 16.75
CA SER A 135 15.15 0.56 17.90
C SER A 135 13.79 0.05 18.41
N LEU A 136 12.79 0.93 18.49
CA LEU A 136 11.45 0.56 18.98
C LEU A 136 10.76 -0.40 18.00
N GLU A 137 10.74 -0.07 16.73
CA GLU A 137 10.12 -0.89 15.68
C GLU A 137 10.83 -2.25 15.55
N GLY A 138 12.17 -2.27 15.54
CA GLY A 138 12.95 -3.50 15.50
C GLY A 138 12.75 -4.40 16.71
N ARG A 139 12.57 -3.81 17.91
CA ARG A 139 12.22 -4.60 19.12
C ARG A 139 10.80 -5.16 19.05
N ALA A 140 9.85 -4.41 18.48
CA ALA A 140 8.48 -4.90 18.28
C ALA A 140 8.46 -6.08 17.30
N LEU A 141 9.17 -5.97 16.17
CA LEU A 141 9.32 -7.03 15.17
C LEU A 141 9.89 -8.33 15.76
N ARG A 142 10.92 -8.23 16.61
CA ARG A 142 11.53 -9.40 17.25
C ARG A 142 10.66 -10.05 18.32
N ARG A 143 9.63 -9.35 18.83
CA ARG A 143 8.77 -9.83 19.92
C ARG A 143 7.57 -10.61 19.46
N VAL A 144 7.02 -10.27 18.30
CA VAL A 144 5.86 -10.97 17.73
C VAL A 144 6.26 -12.34 17.19
N ASP A 145 5.32 -13.27 17.21
CA ASP A 145 5.58 -14.62 16.68
C ASP A 145 5.58 -14.60 15.15
N LEU A 146 4.75 -13.78 14.51
CA LEU A 146 4.68 -13.60 13.06
C LEU A 146 4.58 -12.10 12.73
N ALA A 147 5.51 -11.57 11.97
CA ALA A 147 5.39 -10.27 11.30
C ALA A 147 5.19 -10.48 9.79
N PHE A 148 4.31 -9.71 9.15
CA PHE A 148 4.14 -9.80 7.71
C PHE A 148 3.90 -8.44 7.05
N MET A 149 4.33 -8.34 5.79
CA MET A 149 4.29 -7.15 4.94
C MET A 149 3.32 -7.36 3.78
N ASP A 150 3.24 -6.38 2.90
CA ASP A 150 2.40 -6.44 1.69
C ASP A 150 3.03 -7.28 0.56
N THR A 151 4.36 -7.43 0.52
CA THR A 151 5.09 -8.21 -0.50
C THR A 151 6.25 -8.99 0.11
N ARG A 152 6.72 -10.03 -0.56
CA ARG A 152 7.94 -10.76 -0.17
C ARG A 152 9.18 -9.89 -0.30
N ALA A 153 9.22 -9.02 -1.33
CA ALA A 153 10.30 -8.05 -1.49
C ALA A 153 10.37 -7.11 -0.27
N HIS A 154 9.22 -6.63 0.21
CA HIS A 154 9.16 -5.77 1.39
C HIS A 154 9.54 -6.54 2.66
N ALA A 155 9.11 -7.78 2.82
CA ALA A 155 9.50 -8.62 3.95
C ALA A 155 11.03 -8.75 4.03
N ARG A 156 11.71 -9.08 2.92
CA ARG A 156 13.19 -9.14 2.85
C ARG A 156 13.85 -7.79 3.16
N ARG A 157 13.26 -6.70 2.67
CA ARG A 157 13.75 -5.34 2.97
C ARG A 157 13.70 -5.07 4.47
N ILE A 158 12.60 -5.40 5.14
CA ILE A 158 12.42 -5.22 6.58
C ILE A 158 13.36 -6.13 7.39
N GLU A 159 13.53 -7.36 6.97
CA GLU A 159 14.53 -8.26 7.57
C GLU A 159 15.93 -7.65 7.54
N SER A 160 16.38 -7.16 6.38
CA SER A 160 17.67 -6.49 6.22
C SER A 160 17.74 -5.19 7.03
N LEU A 161 16.72 -4.34 6.98
CA LEU A 161 16.70 -3.02 7.64
C LEU A 161 16.80 -3.12 9.16
N PHE A 162 16.22 -4.15 9.76
CA PHE A 162 16.17 -4.36 11.21
C PHE A 162 17.07 -5.50 11.70
N ASP A 163 17.95 -6.02 10.87
CA ASP A 163 18.85 -7.13 11.20
C ASP A 163 18.09 -8.34 11.77
N LEU A 164 17.00 -8.76 11.10
CA LEU A 164 16.20 -9.92 11.45
C LEU A 164 16.70 -11.16 10.70
N PRO A 165 16.41 -12.37 11.21
CA PRO A 165 16.72 -13.60 10.47
C PRO A 165 16.04 -13.62 9.08
N VAL A 166 16.70 -14.21 8.10
CA VAL A 166 16.13 -14.39 6.75
C VAL A 166 14.88 -15.27 6.85
N GLU A 167 13.85 -14.92 6.11
CA GLU A 167 12.53 -15.57 6.11
C GLU A 167 11.80 -15.53 7.46
N SER A 168 12.15 -14.58 8.34
CA SER A 168 11.45 -14.36 9.60
C SER A 168 10.19 -13.50 9.44
N CYS A 169 9.98 -12.88 8.28
CA CYS A 169 8.80 -12.11 7.95
C CYS A 169 8.00 -12.77 6.81
N GLY A 170 6.68 -12.76 6.95
CA GLY A 170 5.76 -13.22 5.91
C GLY A 170 5.33 -12.12 4.94
N ALA A 171 4.53 -12.48 3.96
CA ALA A 171 3.89 -11.55 3.05
C ALA A 171 2.44 -11.95 2.77
N VAL A 172 1.56 -10.95 2.74
CA VAL A 172 0.16 -11.05 2.30
C VAL A 172 -0.13 -9.80 1.50
N TRP A 173 -0.55 -9.93 0.25
CA TRP A 173 -0.82 -8.78 -0.61
C TRP A 173 -1.94 -7.90 -0.05
N VAL A 174 -1.99 -6.64 -0.49
CA VAL A 174 -3.09 -5.75 -0.11
C VAL A 174 -4.40 -6.19 -0.75
N GLY A 175 -4.36 -6.52 -2.04
CA GLY A 175 -5.53 -6.88 -2.82
C GLY A 175 -6.40 -5.67 -3.21
N ALA A 176 -7.57 -5.95 -3.77
CA ALA A 176 -8.56 -4.97 -4.20
C ALA A 176 -9.91 -5.17 -3.53
N GLU A 177 -10.65 -4.07 -3.33
CA GLU A 177 -12.07 -4.08 -2.98
C GLU A 177 -12.88 -4.33 -4.26
N THR A 178 -12.91 -5.59 -4.73
CA THR A 178 -13.47 -5.98 -6.04
C THR A 178 -14.97 -5.67 -6.18
N ALA A 179 -15.72 -5.55 -5.08
CA ALA A 179 -17.10 -5.08 -5.11
C ALA A 179 -17.23 -3.61 -5.55
N GLN A 180 -16.20 -2.79 -5.32
CA GLN A 180 -16.16 -1.37 -5.70
C GLN A 180 -15.37 -1.15 -6.99
N PHE A 181 -14.26 -1.87 -7.16
CA PHE A 181 -13.41 -1.79 -8.36
C PHE A 181 -13.67 -3.03 -9.20
N THR A 182 -14.62 -2.95 -10.10
CA THR A 182 -15.00 -4.02 -11.02
C THR A 182 -14.98 -3.52 -12.45
N THR A 183 -14.66 -4.39 -13.38
CA THR A 183 -14.74 -4.09 -14.81
C THR A 183 -16.19 -3.83 -15.19
N ASN A 184 -16.48 -2.64 -15.71
CA ASN A 184 -17.74 -2.44 -16.42
C ASN A 184 -17.58 -3.07 -17.80
N ASP A 185 -18.42 -4.04 -18.15
CA ASP A 185 -18.41 -4.74 -19.45
C ASP A 185 -18.64 -3.82 -20.65
N GLU A 186 -19.06 -2.56 -20.43
CA GLU A 186 -19.31 -1.56 -21.47
C GLU A 186 -18.16 -0.56 -21.62
N ILE A 187 -16.95 -1.04 -21.91
CA ILE A 187 -15.90 -0.13 -22.39
C ILE A 187 -16.20 0.20 -23.84
N SER A 188 -16.74 1.40 -24.11
CA SER A 188 -17.01 1.84 -25.47
C SER A 188 -15.71 2.05 -26.26
N PRO A 189 -15.63 1.54 -27.48
CA PRO A 189 -14.48 1.80 -28.35
C PRO A 189 -14.24 3.30 -28.55
N ARG A 190 -12.98 3.70 -28.61
CA ARG A 190 -12.59 5.11 -28.87
C ARG A 190 -12.61 5.41 -30.35
N ALA A 191 -12.97 6.65 -30.69
CA ALA A 191 -12.88 7.13 -32.05
C ALA A 191 -11.43 7.09 -32.57
N GLU A 192 -11.25 6.95 -33.85
CA GLU A 192 -9.93 6.81 -34.50
C GLU A 192 -8.99 8.02 -34.24
N ASN A 193 -9.57 9.21 -34.10
CA ASN A 193 -8.86 10.48 -33.84
C ASN A 193 -8.92 10.89 -32.36
N ALA A 194 -9.32 10.00 -31.43
CA ALA A 194 -9.39 10.32 -30.01
C ALA A 194 -8.00 10.55 -29.40
N SER A 195 -7.91 11.46 -28.44
CA SER A 195 -6.73 11.60 -27.58
C SER A 195 -6.66 10.44 -26.58
N LEU A 196 -5.45 9.96 -26.29
CA LEU A 196 -5.20 8.97 -25.25
C LEU A 196 -5.35 9.62 -23.88
N LYS A 197 -6.20 9.06 -23.01
CA LYS A 197 -6.40 9.54 -21.64
C LYS A 197 -5.51 8.77 -20.67
N VAL A 198 -4.49 9.45 -20.14
CA VAL A 198 -3.55 8.92 -19.14
C VAL A 198 -3.95 9.40 -17.75
N LEU A 199 -4.11 8.48 -16.82
CA LEU A 199 -4.52 8.77 -15.44
C LEU A 199 -3.44 8.41 -14.44
N PHE A 200 -3.09 9.36 -13.56
CA PHE A 200 -2.41 9.13 -12.29
C PHE A 200 -3.29 9.58 -11.14
N TYR A 201 -3.35 8.81 -10.06
CA TYR A 201 -4.01 9.22 -8.81
C TYR A 201 -3.23 8.72 -7.58
N GLY A 202 -3.21 9.53 -6.52
CA GLY A 202 -2.56 9.21 -5.25
C GLY A 202 -1.88 10.40 -4.60
N GLN A 203 -1.25 10.17 -3.44
CA GLN A 203 -0.55 11.24 -2.73
C GLN A 203 0.69 11.68 -3.52
N PHE A 204 0.99 12.97 -3.52
CA PHE A 204 2.21 13.52 -4.13
C PHE A 204 3.37 13.41 -3.13
N ILE A 205 4.03 12.26 -3.16
CA ILE A 205 5.14 11.88 -2.28
C ILE A 205 6.27 11.26 -3.10
N PRO A 206 7.51 11.21 -2.59
CA PRO A 206 8.68 10.71 -3.34
C PRO A 206 8.49 9.32 -3.94
N LEU A 207 7.84 8.41 -3.21
CA LEU A 207 7.51 7.06 -3.68
C LEU A 207 6.80 7.04 -5.04
N HIS A 208 5.96 8.03 -5.30
CA HIS A 208 5.15 8.07 -6.53
C HIS A 208 5.90 8.61 -7.75
N GLY A 209 6.92 9.46 -7.56
CA GLY A 209 7.72 9.99 -8.66
C GLY A 209 6.94 10.88 -9.63
N ILE A 210 6.13 11.83 -9.12
CA ILE A 210 5.27 12.69 -9.94
C ILE A 210 6.08 13.55 -10.92
N SER A 211 7.27 13.97 -10.52
CA SER A 211 8.18 14.72 -11.41
C SER A 211 8.52 13.94 -12.68
N THR A 212 8.72 12.63 -12.58
CA THR A 212 8.95 11.75 -13.73
C THR A 212 7.75 11.74 -14.69
N ILE A 213 6.53 11.76 -14.14
CA ILE A 213 5.30 11.81 -14.96
C ILE A 213 5.19 13.15 -15.71
N ILE A 214 5.49 14.26 -15.04
CA ILE A 214 5.42 15.60 -15.65
C ILE A 214 6.48 15.74 -16.75
N GLU A 215 7.70 15.26 -16.52
CA GLU A 215 8.75 15.28 -17.54
C GLU A 215 8.38 14.40 -18.75
N ALA A 216 7.79 13.23 -18.55
CA ALA A 216 7.27 12.40 -19.64
C ALA A 216 6.16 13.13 -20.42
N ALA A 217 5.24 13.81 -19.72
CA ALA A 217 4.22 14.63 -20.37
C ALA A 217 4.83 15.82 -21.15
N ARG A 218 5.94 16.39 -20.67
CA ARG A 218 6.70 17.43 -21.40
C ARG A 218 7.33 16.90 -22.68
N ILE A 219 7.89 15.71 -22.65
CA ILE A 219 8.45 15.04 -23.85
C ILE A 219 7.34 14.83 -24.89
N LEU A 220 6.16 14.41 -24.46
CA LEU A 220 5.01 14.10 -25.32
C LEU A 220 4.04 15.28 -25.51
N LYS A 221 4.44 16.53 -25.24
CA LYS A 221 3.55 17.72 -25.26
C LYS A 221 2.79 17.93 -26.57
N ASN A 222 3.36 17.51 -27.69
CA ASN A 222 2.78 17.67 -29.03
C ASN A 222 1.87 16.49 -29.45
N ALA A 223 1.95 15.35 -28.75
CA ALA A 223 1.13 14.18 -29.03
C ALA A 223 -0.33 14.40 -28.58
N PRO A 224 -1.32 13.72 -29.17
CA PRO A 224 -2.72 13.80 -28.75
C PRO A 224 -2.96 12.94 -27.47
N ILE A 225 -2.29 13.31 -26.39
CA ILE A 225 -2.32 12.60 -25.10
C ILE A 225 -2.74 13.59 -24.01
N GLU A 226 -3.79 13.26 -23.30
CA GLU A 226 -4.34 14.03 -22.19
C GLU A 226 -3.95 13.36 -20.85
N TRP A 227 -3.36 14.14 -19.94
CA TRP A 227 -2.90 13.66 -18.66
C TRP A 227 -3.79 14.20 -17.55
N THR A 228 -4.33 13.32 -16.71
CA THR A 228 -5.04 13.69 -15.50
C THR A 228 -4.25 13.23 -14.30
N LEU A 229 -3.85 14.18 -13.45
CA LEU A 229 -3.17 13.94 -12.19
C LEU A 229 -4.13 14.25 -11.04
N ILE A 230 -4.44 13.26 -10.19
CA ILE A 230 -5.34 13.43 -9.04
C ILE A 230 -4.54 13.21 -7.78
N GLY A 231 -4.41 14.25 -6.95
CA GLY A 231 -3.74 14.10 -5.67
C GLY A 231 -3.17 15.37 -5.07
N ARG A 232 -2.74 15.24 -3.83
CA ARG A 232 -2.07 16.27 -3.03
C ARG A 232 -1.01 15.59 -2.14
N GLY A 233 -0.09 16.35 -1.58
CA GLY A 233 0.90 15.77 -0.68
C GLY A 233 2.15 16.60 -0.50
N GLN A 234 3.19 15.98 0.01
CA GLN A 234 4.46 16.60 0.36
C GLN A 234 5.12 17.35 -0.80
N GLU A 235 5.00 16.82 -2.03
CA GLU A 235 5.65 17.36 -3.24
C GLU A 235 4.75 18.32 -4.02
N ALA A 236 3.51 18.61 -3.55
CA ALA A 236 2.55 19.42 -4.29
C ALA A 236 3.08 20.78 -4.73
N ASP A 237 3.80 21.50 -3.85
CA ASP A 237 4.34 22.82 -4.16
C ASP A 237 5.44 22.75 -5.24
N SER A 238 6.33 21.76 -5.18
CA SER A 238 7.37 21.56 -6.19
C SER A 238 6.78 21.17 -7.54
N ILE A 239 5.75 20.34 -7.55
CA ILE A 239 5.01 19.92 -8.74
C ILE A 239 4.29 21.11 -9.39
N ARG A 240 3.69 21.98 -8.59
CA ARG A 240 3.07 23.23 -9.06
C ARG A 240 4.10 24.12 -9.75
N ALA A 241 5.23 24.35 -9.11
CA ALA A 241 6.33 25.13 -9.69
C ALA A 241 6.84 24.54 -11.02
N MET A 242 6.92 23.20 -11.16
CA MET A 242 7.26 22.55 -12.42
C MET A 242 6.21 22.83 -13.50
N LEU A 243 4.93 22.68 -13.20
CA LEU A 243 3.84 22.92 -14.15
C LEU A 243 3.76 24.39 -14.59
N ASP A 244 4.02 25.33 -13.68
CA ASP A 244 4.05 26.77 -13.96
C ASP A 244 5.26 27.16 -14.86
N SER A 245 6.39 26.44 -14.71
CA SER A 245 7.59 26.69 -15.51
C SER A 245 7.49 26.17 -16.97
N VAL A 246 6.62 25.21 -17.22
CA VAL A 246 6.44 24.57 -18.54
C VAL A 246 4.95 24.58 -18.88
N ARG A 247 4.60 25.24 -19.99
CA ARG A 247 3.22 25.25 -20.48
C ARG A 247 2.81 23.86 -21.00
N LEU A 248 2.02 23.12 -20.23
CA LEU A 248 1.49 21.79 -20.56
C LEU A 248 -0.05 21.83 -20.60
N PRO A 249 -0.67 22.32 -21.68
CA PRO A 249 -2.11 22.56 -21.75
C PRO A 249 -2.94 21.26 -21.70
N LYS A 250 -2.32 20.11 -21.93
CA LYS A 250 -2.96 18.78 -21.88
C LYS A 250 -2.76 18.06 -20.53
N VAL A 251 -2.15 18.74 -19.55
CA VAL A 251 -2.02 18.21 -18.17
C VAL A 251 -3.04 18.90 -17.30
N ARG A 252 -3.96 18.12 -16.74
CA ARG A 252 -4.97 18.56 -15.78
C ARG A 252 -4.60 18.03 -14.39
N TRP A 253 -4.56 18.91 -13.39
CA TRP A 253 -4.38 18.54 -11.99
C TRP A 253 -5.67 18.77 -11.20
N LEU A 254 -6.09 17.76 -10.43
CA LEU A 254 -7.18 17.77 -9.47
C LEU A 254 -6.62 17.46 -8.08
N ASP A 255 -6.88 18.30 -7.10
CA ASP A 255 -6.35 18.11 -5.74
C ASP A 255 -6.93 16.86 -5.06
N TRP A 256 -8.20 16.53 -5.32
CA TRP A 256 -8.90 15.43 -4.67
C TRP A 256 -10.12 14.97 -5.46
N VAL A 257 -10.43 13.69 -5.32
CA VAL A 257 -11.72 13.09 -5.69
C VAL A 257 -12.15 12.13 -4.60
N ASP A 258 -13.45 11.99 -4.40
CA ASP A 258 -14.02 11.05 -3.45
C ASP A 258 -13.66 9.61 -3.83
N TYR A 259 -13.38 8.77 -2.83
CA TYR A 259 -12.94 7.39 -3.07
C TYR A 259 -13.95 6.59 -3.87
N ASP A 260 -15.25 6.77 -3.61
CA ASP A 260 -16.35 6.08 -4.31
C ASP A 260 -16.48 6.50 -5.79
N LYS A 261 -15.96 7.70 -6.15
CA LYS A 261 -15.94 8.19 -7.54
C LYS A 261 -14.68 7.79 -8.30
N LEU A 262 -13.68 7.27 -7.59
CA LEU A 262 -12.38 6.95 -8.18
C LEU A 262 -12.49 5.86 -9.27
N GLN A 263 -13.38 4.90 -9.09
CA GLN A 263 -13.67 3.88 -10.09
C GLN A 263 -14.06 4.48 -11.46
N ASN A 264 -14.82 5.59 -11.48
CA ASN A 264 -15.23 6.23 -12.73
C ASN A 264 -14.03 6.82 -13.47
N TRP A 265 -13.10 7.45 -12.74
CA TRP A 265 -11.86 7.98 -13.33
C TRP A 265 -10.99 6.87 -13.91
N ILE A 266 -10.88 5.74 -13.22
CA ILE A 266 -10.14 4.56 -13.71
C ILE A 266 -10.85 3.99 -14.94
N ALA A 267 -12.18 3.88 -14.91
CA ALA A 267 -12.98 3.37 -16.02
C ALA A 267 -12.88 4.24 -17.29
N GLU A 268 -12.76 5.56 -17.13
CA GLU A 268 -12.61 6.49 -18.25
C GLU A 268 -11.19 6.57 -18.82
N ALA A 269 -10.18 6.12 -18.07
CA ALA A 269 -8.79 6.15 -18.50
C ALA A 269 -8.50 5.06 -19.55
N ASP A 270 -7.71 5.40 -20.56
CA ASP A 270 -7.20 4.43 -21.52
C ASP A 270 -5.90 3.80 -21.04
N LEU A 271 -5.18 4.49 -20.16
CA LEU A 271 -3.91 4.07 -19.57
C LEU A 271 -3.76 4.62 -18.16
N CYS A 272 -3.45 3.77 -17.21
CA CYS A 272 -3.24 4.15 -15.83
C CYS A 272 -1.75 4.09 -15.43
N LEU A 273 -1.35 4.96 -14.50
CA LEU A 273 0.03 5.06 -14.03
C LEU A 273 0.15 4.57 -12.58
N GLY A 274 1.15 3.72 -12.34
CA GLY A 274 1.53 3.24 -11.02
C GLY A 274 2.44 4.21 -10.26
N ILE A 275 3.68 3.79 -9.98
CA ILE A 275 4.70 4.58 -9.28
C ILE A 275 6.03 4.58 -10.04
N PHE A 276 6.83 5.64 -9.85
CA PHE A 276 8.10 5.84 -10.56
C PHE A 276 9.22 6.34 -9.62
N GLY A 277 8.97 6.38 -8.31
CA GLY A 277 9.94 6.86 -7.32
C GLY A 277 11.21 6.00 -7.28
N LYS A 278 12.33 6.63 -6.87
CA LYS A 278 13.67 6.02 -6.81
C LYS A 278 13.98 5.41 -5.43
N SER A 279 13.07 5.51 -4.46
CA SER A 279 13.34 4.98 -3.12
C SER A 279 13.36 3.45 -3.11
N GLU A 280 14.12 2.87 -2.20
CA GLU A 280 14.12 1.45 -1.91
C GLU A 280 12.72 0.95 -1.54
N LYS A 281 11.96 1.76 -0.80
CA LYS A 281 10.57 1.44 -0.51
C LYS A 281 9.73 1.29 -1.77
N ALA A 282 9.89 2.18 -2.75
CA ALA A 282 9.18 2.09 -4.02
C ALA A 282 9.53 0.82 -4.82
N ALA A 283 10.72 0.24 -4.59
CA ALA A 283 11.13 -1.05 -5.18
C ALA A 283 10.41 -2.25 -4.54
N ASN A 284 10.00 -2.10 -3.29
CA ASN A 284 9.61 -3.24 -2.46
C ASN A 284 8.12 -3.31 -2.12
N VAL A 285 7.32 -2.32 -2.55
CA VAL A 285 5.86 -2.28 -2.30
C VAL A 285 5.06 -2.31 -3.60
N ILE A 286 3.85 -2.87 -3.55
CA ILE A 286 2.83 -2.71 -4.59
C ILE A 286 1.78 -1.73 -4.05
N PRO A 287 1.66 -0.51 -4.60
CA PRO A 287 0.71 0.48 -4.09
C PRO A 287 -0.74 0.07 -4.39
N ASN A 288 -1.67 0.44 -3.51
CA ASN A 288 -3.09 0.11 -3.62
C ASN A 288 -3.69 0.40 -5.00
N LYS A 289 -3.26 1.50 -5.65
CA LYS A 289 -3.72 1.86 -6.99
C LYS A 289 -3.46 0.78 -8.04
N VAL A 290 -2.36 0.04 -7.92
CA VAL A 290 -2.05 -1.05 -8.86
C VAL A 290 -3.10 -2.14 -8.74
N PHE A 291 -3.44 -2.56 -7.53
CA PHE A 291 -4.51 -3.54 -7.33
C PHE A 291 -5.86 -3.06 -7.87
N GLN A 292 -6.19 -1.78 -7.69
CA GLN A 292 -7.42 -1.18 -8.22
C GLN A 292 -7.43 -1.15 -9.76
N ILE A 293 -6.31 -0.76 -10.37
CA ILE A 293 -6.16 -0.73 -11.84
C ILE A 293 -6.28 -2.14 -12.42
N VAL A 294 -5.63 -3.12 -11.79
CA VAL A 294 -5.72 -4.54 -12.16
C VAL A 294 -7.15 -5.05 -12.05
N ALA A 295 -7.83 -4.78 -10.93
CA ALA A 295 -9.24 -5.18 -10.73
C ALA A 295 -10.19 -4.55 -11.76
N MET A 296 -9.87 -3.33 -12.22
CA MET A 296 -10.62 -2.62 -13.28
C MET A 296 -10.21 -3.03 -14.70
N GLY A 297 -9.31 -4.02 -14.86
CA GLY A 297 -8.85 -4.50 -16.16
C GLY A 297 -8.16 -3.45 -17.03
N ARG A 298 -7.61 -2.35 -16.45
CA ARG A 298 -7.04 -1.25 -17.22
C ARG A 298 -5.56 -1.42 -17.50
N PRO A 299 -5.07 -0.97 -18.68
CA PRO A 299 -3.64 -0.95 -18.98
C PRO A 299 -2.86 -0.15 -17.94
N LEU A 300 -1.66 -0.62 -17.58
CA LEU A 300 -0.82 -0.05 -16.53
C LEU A 300 0.61 0.16 -17.01
N ILE A 301 1.16 1.36 -16.74
CA ILE A 301 2.60 1.59 -16.74
C ILE A 301 3.04 1.84 -15.29
N THR A 302 4.08 1.14 -14.84
CA THR A 302 4.66 1.37 -13.52
C THR A 302 6.17 1.08 -13.56
N ARG A 303 6.87 1.47 -12.49
CA ARG A 303 8.29 1.12 -12.37
C ARG A 303 8.46 -0.40 -12.33
N ASP A 304 9.51 -0.89 -13.00
CA ASP A 304 10.01 -2.26 -12.82
C ASP A 304 10.64 -2.41 -11.44
N SER A 305 10.19 -3.41 -10.70
CA SER A 305 10.67 -3.64 -9.34
C SER A 305 10.47 -5.08 -8.90
N PRO A 306 11.26 -5.57 -7.91
CA PRO A 306 11.03 -6.89 -7.33
C PRO A 306 9.60 -7.12 -6.85
N ALA A 307 8.99 -6.09 -6.23
CA ALA A 307 7.61 -6.20 -5.74
C ALA A 307 6.59 -6.34 -6.86
N ILE A 308 6.63 -5.46 -7.89
CA ILE A 308 5.63 -5.52 -8.96
C ILE A 308 5.69 -6.83 -9.73
N ARG A 309 6.90 -7.42 -9.88
CA ARG A 309 7.11 -8.72 -10.54
C ARG A 309 6.56 -9.92 -9.76
N GLU A 310 6.17 -9.74 -8.50
CA GLU A 310 5.41 -10.75 -7.76
C GLU A 310 3.96 -10.87 -8.27
N LEU A 311 3.40 -9.78 -8.81
CA LEU A 311 2.00 -9.72 -9.26
C LEU A 311 1.88 -9.70 -10.78
N LEU A 312 2.72 -8.94 -11.49
CA LEU A 312 2.57 -8.66 -12.91
C LEU A 312 3.86 -8.93 -13.69
N GLN A 313 3.69 -9.41 -14.92
CA GLN A 313 4.76 -9.51 -15.92
C GLN A 313 4.49 -8.56 -17.08
N PRO A 314 5.52 -8.07 -17.80
CA PRO A 314 5.33 -7.25 -18.99
C PRO A 314 4.41 -7.95 -20.00
N ARG A 315 3.40 -7.24 -20.47
CA ARG A 315 2.46 -7.72 -21.48
C ARG A 315 2.08 -6.55 -22.39
N ARG A 316 2.42 -6.66 -23.68
CA ARG A 316 2.14 -5.60 -24.67
C ARG A 316 0.66 -5.22 -24.65
N GLY A 317 0.38 -3.91 -24.66
CA GLY A 317 -0.98 -3.36 -24.59
C GLY A 317 -1.60 -3.33 -23.20
N CYS A 318 -1.04 -4.06 -22.22
CA CYS A 318 -1.62 -4.18 -20.88
C CYS A 318 -0.68 -3.76 -19.75
N VAL A 319 0.58 -4.24 -19.74
CA VAL A 319 1.55 -3.98 -18.67
C VAL A 319 2.88 -3.54 -19.24
N TYR A 320 3.29 -2.34 -18.87
CA TYR A 320 4.60 -1.80 -19.20
C TYR A 320 5.37 -1.55 -17.91
N LEU A 321 6.55 -2.17 -17.81
CA LEU A 321 7.47 -1.98 -16.69
C LEU A 321 8.64 -1.13 -17.16
N VAL A 322 8.83 0.04 -16.54
CA VAL A 322 9.87 1.01 -16.93
C VAL A 322 10.90 1.21 -15.82
N PRO A 323 12.13 1.62 -16.13
CA PRO A 323 13.13 1.97 -15.11
C PRO A 323 12.65 3.05 -14.15
N GLU A 324 13.18 3.03 -12.93
CA GLU A 324 12.85 4.01 -11.89
C GLU A 324 13.27 5.43 -12.28
N GLY A 325 12.37 6.39 -12.10
CA GLY A 325 12.66 7.81 -12.30
C GLY A 325 13.17 8.16 -13.68
N ASP A 326 12.83 7.38 -14.70
CA ASP A 326 13.21 7.58 -16.10
C ASP A 326 12.01 8.12 -16.91
N PRO A 327 11.98 9.45 -17.17
CA PRO A 327 10.87 10.07 -17.91
C PRO A 327 10.89 9.72 -19.40
N GLU A 328 12.05 9.45 -19.99
CA GLU A 328 12.21 9.05 -21.37
C GLU A 328 11.61 7.66 -21.61
N ALA A 329 11.93 6.69 -20.74
CA ALA A 329 11.36 5.36 -20.78
C ALA A 329 9.84 5.38 -20.54
N LEU A 330 9.36 6.21 -19.61
CA LEU A 330 7.92 6.40 -19.41
C LEU A 330 7.25 6.99 -20.64
N ALA A 331 7.83 8.04 -21.22
CA ALA A 331 7.30 8.65 -22.46
C ALA A 331 7.29 7.67 -23.63
N GLN A 332 8.33 6.86 -23.77
CA GLN A 332 8.39 5.81 -24.78
C GLN A 332 7.29 4.77 -24.60
N ALA A 333 7.07 4.28 -23.36
CA ALA A 333 6.02 3.31 -23.09
C ALA A 333 4.61 3.86 -23.34
N VAL A 334 4.35 5.14 -22.98
CA VAL A 334 3.08 5.82 -23.30
C VAL A 334 2.90 5.96 -24.82
N ASN A 335 3.95 6.33 -25.52
CA ASN A 335 3.91 6.47 -26.99
C ASN A 335 3.73 5.11 -27.68
N GLU A 336 4.37 4.06 -27.19
CA GLU A 336 4.17 2.69 -27.69
C GLU A 336 2.70 2.25 -27.50
N HIS A 337 2.12 2.50 -26.31
CA HIS A 337 0.72 2.21 -26.04
C HIS A 337 -0.22 3.01 -26.96
N PHE A 338 0.07 4.30 -27.19
CA PHE A 338 -0.71 5.16 -28.08
C PHE A 338 -0.73 4.63 -29.53
N HIS A 339 0.40 4.12 -30.03
CA HIS A 339 0.52 3.56 -31.38
C HIS A 339 0.06 2.10 -31.48
N ALA A 340 -0.13 1.41 -30.35
CA ALA A 340 -0.75 0.10 -30.37
C ALA A 340 -2.24 0.26 -30.71
N ALA A 341 -2.71 -0.38 -31.78
CA ALA A 341 -4.11 -0.26 -32.25
C ALA A 341 -5.14 -0.71 -31.19
N ASP A 342 -4.68 -1.46 -30.18
CA ASP A 342 -5.53 -2.18 -29.22
C ASP A 342 -6.15 -1.29 -28.15
N TRP A 343 -5.53 -0.15 -27.76
CA TRP A 343 -6.10 0.70 -26.71
C TRP A 343 -7.46 1.32 -27.09
N ARG A 344 -7.75 1.43 -28.38
CA ARG A 344 -9.06 1.90 -28.87
C ARG A 344 -10.13 0.83 -28.78
N ARG A 345 -9.73 -0.43 -28.59
CA ARG A 345 -10.63 -1.54 -28.37
C ARG A 345 -10.82 -1.74 -26.86
N ALA A 346 -12.01 -2.09 -26.45
CA ALA A 346 -12.30 -2.41 -25.07
C ALA A 346 -11.67 -3.76 -24.68
N ILE A 347 -10.38 -3.78 -24.39
CA ILE A 347 -9.66 -4.98 -23.96
C ILE A 347 -9.59 -4.98 -22.45
N SER A 348 -10.05 -6.07 -21.82
CA SER A 348 -9.73 -6.35 -20.42
C SER A 348 -8.29 -6.84 -20.33
N CYS A 349 -7.52 -6.17 -19.49
CA CYS A 349 -6.18 -6.60 -19.08
C CYS A 349 -6.28 -7.32 -17.73
N HIS A 350 -5.33 -8.22 -17.45
CA HIS A 350 -5.13 -8.79 -16.11
C HIS A 350 -6.12 -9.88 -15.66
N ASP A 351 -6.88 -10.51 -16.55
CA ASP A 351 -7.86 -11.55 -16.18
C ASP A 351 -7.25 -12.65 -15.26
N GLU A 352 -6.00 -13.04 -15.50
CA GLU A 352 -5.28 -14.03 -14.69
C GLU A 352 -4.89 -13.52 -13.28
N ALA A 353 -4.75 -12.20 -13.12
CA ALA A 353 -4.34 -11.58 -11.86
C ALA A 353 -5.52 -11.19 -10.97
N ILE A 354 -6.73 -11.01 -11.54
CA ILE A 354 -7.91 -10.54 -10.81
C ILE A 354 -8.28 -11.52 -9.69
N ASP A 355 -8.30 -12.82 -9.98
CA ASP A 355 -8.63 -13.86 -9.00
C ASP A 355 -7.61 -13.96 -7.86
N ALA A 356 -6.35 -13.54 -8.11
CA ALA A 356 -5.28 -13.58 -7.12
C ALA A 356 -5.29 -12.39 -6.15
N ILE A 357 -6.04 -11.33 -6.47
CA ILE A 357 -6.08 -10.08 -5.69
C ILE A 357 -7.44 -9.83 -5.04
N ASP A 358 -8.41 -10.70 -5.22
CA ASP A 358 -9.71 -10.57 -4.57
C ASP A 358 -9.60 -10.80 -3.05
N GLN A 359 -10.64 -10.45 -2.34
CA GLN A 359 -10.67 -10.57 -0.88
C GLN A 359 -10.47 -12.00 -0.42
N LYS A 360 -11.04 -12.99 -1.12
CA LYS A 360 -10.91 -14.41 -0.76
C LYS A 360 -9.48 -14.90 -0.93
N ALA A 361 -8.80 -14.52 -2.03
CA ALA A 361 -7.40 -14.86 -2.26
C ALA A 361 -6.48 -14.25 -1.19
N ILE A 362 -6.74 -13.00 -0.77
CA ILE A 362 -6.00 -12.36 0.34
C ILE A 362 -6.24 -13.10 1.66
N GLY A 363 -7.48 -13.51 1.93
CA GLY A 363 -7.81 -14.34 3.09
C GLY A 363 -7.10 -15.69 3.07
N THR A 364 -7.00 -16.33 1.90
CA THR A 364 -6.27 -17.59 1.71
C THR A 364 -4.77 -17.39 1.95
N GLN A 365 -4.14 -16.35 1.38
CA GLN A 365 -2.73 -16.03 1.64
C GLN A 365 -2.45 -15.85 3.14
N PHE A 366 -3.34 -15.16 3.86
CA PHE A 366 -3.20 -14.99 5.31
C PHE A 366 -3.35 -16.32 6.05
N LEU A 367 -4.35 -17.14 5.70
CA LEU A 367 -4.60 -18.43 6.34
C LEU A 367 -3.42 -19.38 6.16
N ASP A 368 -2.90 -19.48 4.94
CA ASP A 368 -1.73 -20.32 4.60
C ASP A 368 -0.49 -19.85 5.39
N LEU A 369 -0.26 -18.54 5.44
CA LEU A 369 0.84 -17.96 6.21
C LEU A 369 0.70 -18.29 7.69
N ALA A 370 -0.48 -18.10 8.28
CA ALA A 370 -0.73 -18.35 9.69
C ALA A 370 -0.59 -19.85 10.06
N GLN A 371 -0.97 -20.75 9.16
CA GLN A 371 -0.84 -22.21 9.36
C GLN A 371 0.61 -22.71 9.22
N GLN A 372 1.38 -22.15 8.30
CA GLN A 372 2.78 -22.53 8.08
C GLN A 372 3.72 -22.02 9.18
N TRP A 373 3.32 -20.95 9.90
CA TRP A 373 4.19 -20.27 10.86
C TRP A 373 4.66 -21.13 12.05
N PRO A 374 3.83 -21.97 12.69
CA PRO A 374 4.28 -22.86 13.77
C PRO A 374 5.35 -23.84 13.35
N LEU A 375 5.41 -24.22 12.08
CA LEU A 375 6.40 -25.15 11.53
C LEU A 375 7.78 -24.52 11.34
N LYS A 376 7.84 -23.19 11.16
CA LYS A 376 9.10 -22.43 11.04
C LYS A 376 9.69 -22.02 12.39
N SER A 377 8.88 -21.92 13.42
CA SER A 377 9.27 -21.50 14.78
C SER A 377 9.79 -22.64 15.66
N GLY A 378 10.17 -23.78 15.10
CA GLY A 378 10.79 -24.91 15.82
C GLY A 378 12.17 -24.61 16.45
N ALA A 379 12.65 -23.38 16.42
CA ALA A 379 13.80 -22.93 17.18
C ALA A 379 13.40 -22.65 18.64
N PRO A 380 14.12 -23.21 19.63
CA PRO A 380 13.86 -22.91 21.04
C PRO A 380 14.01 -21.40 21.27
N ARG A 381 13.03 -20.79 21.91
CA ARG A 381 13.12 -19.40 22.37
C ARG A 381 14.22 -19.34 23.44
N ASN A 382 15.38 -18.79 23.07
CA ASN A 382 16.35 -18.38 24.09
C ASN A 382 15.75 -17.19 24.84
N ASP A 383 15.47 -17.40 26.10
CA ASP A 383 15.00 -16.42 27.09
C ASP A 383 16.01 -15.28 27.29
#